data_414133a488022a39d094a92929580291
#
_entry.id   414133a488022a39d094a92929580291
#
_cell.length_a   1.000
_cell.length_b   1.000
_cell.length_c   1.000
_cell.angle_alpha   90.00
_cell.angle_beta   90.00
_cell.angle_gamma   90.00
#
_symmetry.space_group_name_H-M   'P 1'
#
loop_
_entity.id
_entity.type
_entity.pdbx_description
1 polymer ?
#
loop_
_entity_poly.entity_id
_entity_poly.type
_entity_poly.pdbx_seq_one_letter_code
_entity_poly.pdbx_strand_id
1 'polypeptide(L)'
;MDTSLKARMAPHLGLLTIARIVEDCGHEVVVVNENSAPDIPSAGFDLVGISASIDVLDRARVLGGEYRRLGVPVVVGGIGVTSNPDLASEMFETICVGPAEGHWRDVLADAAAGRLRRRYETPMSFSGERLLAPSFRSVDTRGCLYDNVIAASRGCPFACDFCYNAAVRRHGGRYVHRTVESVASEVRSKATRHIMFIDDNFIGSPAFTRELLAELRPIRLKWSAAVSANILDMPDLLDLMAETGCQSLFIGFESVNPESLSGVGKGQNKVSRFEALAEALHSRGIMVNASFVFGLDADDPSTFDRTVEWVVANRIETVTSHIATPYPGTPFYDRMRREGRIIDDDLSHYDTAHVVIRPKNMTPEELYDGYLRVYREVYTLGNIWRRLPRARSQLMPYLLFNLFYRKWGAASERLGHLIGFDRVGALARRAAYFIR
;
A
#
# COMPACT_ATOMS: atom_id res chain seq x y z
N MET A 1 -6.06 16.17 0.67
CA MET A 1 -4.59 15.93 0.58
C MET A 1 -4.32 15.56 -0.87
N ASP A 2 -3.47 16.29 -1.55
CA ASP A 2 -3.24 16.07 -2.98
C ASP A 2 -2.70 14.66 -3.24
N THR A 3 -3.23 13.98 -4.22
CA THR A 3 -2.92 12.60 -4.60
C THR A 3 -1.51 12.44 -5.18
N SER A 4 -0.89 13.54 -5.65
CA SER A 4 0.40 13.53 -6.34
C SER A 4 1.57 13.04 -5.48
N LEU A 5 1.60 13.38 -4.19
CA LEU A 5 2.61 12.89 -3.25
C LEU A 5 2.41 11.43 -2.86
N LYS A 6 1.15 10.98 -2.70
CA LYS A 6 0.85 9.55 -2.43
C LYS A 6 1.31 8.65 -3.57
N ALA A 7 1.07 9.08 -4.81
CA ALA A 7 1.46 8.34 -6.02
C ALA A 7 2.97 8.30 -6.26
N ARG A 8 3.74 9.18 -5.61
CA ARG A 8 5.21 9.23 -5.68
C ARG A 8 5.90 8.57 -4.50
N MET A 9 5.16 7.91 -3.61
CA MET A 9 5.76 7.26 -2.43
C MET A 9 6.74 6.17 -2.85
N ALA A 10 6.34 5.28 -3.75
CA ALA A 10 7.15 4.16 -4.22
C ALA A 10 6.80 3.79 -5.67
N PRO A 11 7.73 3.20 -6.43
CA PRO A 11 7.43 2.67 -7.75
C PRO A 11 6.45 1.50 -7.66
N HIS A 12 5.63 1.34 -8.68
CA HIS A 12 4.59 0.29 -8.74
C HIS A 12 5.20 -1.08 -9.06
N LEU A 13 5.49 -1.89 -8.04
CA LEU A 13 6.21 -3.17 -8.21
C LEU A 13 5.50 -4.15 -9.16
N GLY A 14 4.17 -4.15 -9.23
CA GLY A 14 3.43 -4.99 -10.17
C GLY A 14 3.79 -4.69 -11.63
N LEU A 15 3.88 -3.42 -12.01
CA LEU A 15 4.34 -3.02 -13.36
C LEU A 15 5.81 -3.39 -13.58
N LEU A 16 6.66 -3.23 -12.56
CA LEU A 16 8.08 -3.60 -12.65
C LEU A 16 8.30 -5.11 -12.75
N THR A 17 7.38 -5.92 -12.20
CA THR A 17 7.38 -7.36 -12.43
C THR A 17 7.02 -7.69 -13.88
N ILE A 18 6.03 -7.00 -14.45
CA ILE A 18 5.67 -7.13 -15.87
C ILE A 18 6.84 -6.69 -16.74
N ALA A 19 7.48 -5.55 -16.45
CA ALA A 19 8.65 -5.08 -17.16
C ALA A 19 9.76 -6.13 -17.19
N ARG A 20 10.02 -6.83 -16.08
CA ARG A 20 10.96 -7.94 -16.03
C ARG A 20 10.59 -9.06 -16.99
N ILE A 21 9.32 -9.45 -17.07
CA ILE A 21 8.86 -10.51 -17.98
C ILE A 21 9.05 -10.08 -19.44
N VAL A 22 8.74 -8.82 -19.76
CA VAL A 22 8.87 -8.25 -21.10
C VAL A 22 10.35 -8.23 -21.54
N GLU A 23 11.24 -7.76 -20.67
CA GLU A 23 12.69 -7.76 -20.88
C GLU A 23 13.26 -9.18 -21.07
N ASP A 24 12.82 -10.14 -20.23
CA ASP A 24 13.24 -11.55 -20.33
C ASP A 24 12.74 -12.23 -21.61
N CYS A 25 11.70 -11.68 -22.25
CA CYS A 25 11.23 -12.10 -23.58
C CYS A 25 11.96 -11.40 -24.76
N GLY A 26 12.89 -10.50 -24.48
CA GLY A 26 13.67 -9.78 -25.48
C GLY A 26 12.95 -8.58 -26.10
N HIS A 27 11.91 -8.07 -25.46
CA HIS A 27 11.18 -6.87 -25.89
C HIS A 27 11.64 -5.63 -25.13
N GLU A 28 11.47 -4.46 -25.75
CA GLU A 28 11.64 -3.17 -25.06
C GLU A 28 10.39 -2.84 -24.27
N VAL A 29 10.59 -2.19 -23.11
CA VAL A 29 9.48 -1.76 -22.24
C VAL A 29 9.74 -0.37 -21.68
N VAL A 30 8.69 0.44 -21.65
CA VAL A 30 8.66 1.74 -20.98
C VAL A 30 7.61 1.68 -19.87
N VAL A 31 8.02 1.96 -18.63
CA VAL A 31 7.10 2.03 -17.50
C VAL A 31 6.82 3.48 -17.17
N VAL A 32 5.54 3.85 -17.25
CA VAL A 32 5.07 5.21 -16.97
C VAL A 32 4.15 5.21 -15.75
N ASN A 33 4.39 6.11 -14.84
CA ASN A 33 3.43 6.45 -13.79
C ASN A 33 2.79 7.78 -14.15
N GLU A 34 1.52 7.77 -14.52
CA GLU A 34 0.76 8.94 -14.96
C GLU A 34 0.82 10.11 -13.96
N ASN A 35 0.87 9.81 -12.65
CA ASN A 35 0.99 10.85 -11.63
C ASN A 35 2.37 11.54 -11.58
N SER A 36 3.37 10.97 -12.21
CA SER A 36 4.74 11.53 -12.24
C SER A 36 5.21 11.98 -13.62
N ALA A 37 4.50 11.55 -14.67
CA ALA A 37 4.80 11.92 -16.06
C ALA A 37 3.54 12.55 -16.67
N PRO A 38 3.48 13.90 -16.81
CA PRO A 38 2.32 14.57 -17.40
C PRO A 38 2.11 14.21 -18.88
N ASP A 39 3.20 13.87 -19.58
CA ASP A 39 3.15 13.49 -20.98
C ASP A 39 3.29 11.97 -21.11
N ILE A 40 2.17 11.28 -21.24
CA ILE A 40 2.17 9.86 -21.57
C ILE A 40 2.50 9.74 -23.08
N PRO A 41 3.53 8.94 -23.46
CA PRO A 41 3.85 8.76 -24.86
C PRO A 41 2.64 8.22 -25.64
N SER A 42 2.26 8.88 -26.72
CA SER A 42 1.04 8.57 -27.47
C SER A 42 1.24 7.62 -28.67
N ALA A 43 2.49 7.35 -29.06
CA ALA A 43 2.79 6.55 -30.26
C ALA A 43 4.06 5.69 -30.11
N GLY A 44 4.20 4.70 -30.99
CA GLY A 44 5.41 3.87 -31.07
C GLY A 44 5.38 2.62 -30.20
N PHE A 45 4.19 2.17 -29.77
CA PHE A 45 4.02 0.94 -29.00
C PHE A 45 3.22 -0.09 -29.78
N ASP A 46 3.63 -1.35 -29.67
CA ASP A 46 2.90 -2.49 -30.26
C ASP A 46 1.84 -3.04 -29.28
N LEU A 47 1.99 -2.76 -27.99
CA LEU A 47 1.08 -3.19 -26.92
C LEU A 47 1.14 -2.19 -25.74
N VAL A 48 -0.01 -1.88 -25.16
CA VAL A 48 -0.11 -1.10 -23.91
C VAL A 48 -0.72 -1.95 -22.81
N GLY A 49 0.00 -2.07 -21.68
CA GLY A 49 -0.49 -2.69 -20.46
C GLY A 49 -0.84 -1.63 -19.41
N ILE A 50 -2.05 -1.65 -18.89
CA ILE A 50 -2.51 -0.72 -17.85
C ILE A 50 -2.73 -1.50 -16.54
N SER A 51 -2.13 -1.03 -15.44
CA SER A 51 -2.40 -1.55 -14.10
C SER A 51 -3.29 -0.60 -13.33
N ALA A 52 -4.46 -1.07 -12.90
CA ALA A 52 -5.48 -0.26 -12.25
C ALA A 52 -5.88 -0.82 -10.88
N SER A 53 -6.02 0.07 -9.89
CA SER A 53 -6.81 -0.15 -8.69
C SER A 53 -8.28 0.22 -8.96
N ILE A 54 -9.16 0.00 -7.98
CA ILE A 54 -10.60 0.19 -8.19
C ILE A 54 -10.95 1.67 -8.47
N ASP A 55 -10.27 2.57 -7.80
CA ASP A 55 -10.46 4.03 -7.88
C ASP A 55 -9.98 4.67 -9.19
N VAL A 56 -9.23 3.94 -10.01
CA VAL A 56 -8.72 4.43 -11.30
C VAL A 56 -9.20 3.62 -12.51
N LEU A 57 -10.21 2.73 -12.35
CA LEU A 57 -10.73 1.93 -13.45
C LEU A 57 -11.32 2.79 -14.58
N ASP A 58 -12.05 3.84 -14.24
CA ASP A 58 -12.60 4.76 -15.24
C ASP A 58 -11.51 5.53 -15.99
N ARG A 59 -10.46 5.95 -15.27
CA ARG A 59 -9.29 6.56 -15.92
C ARG A 59 -8.58 5.57 -16.84
N ALA A 60 -8.41 4.31 -16.41
CA ALA A 60 -7.85 3.26 -17.25
C ALA A 60 -8.69 3.01 -18.51
N ARG A 61 -10.02 3.11 -18.42
CA ARG A 61 -10.94 3.00 -19.55
C ARG A 61 -10.74 4.13 -20.57
N VAL A 62 -10.61 5.37 -20.08
CA VAL A 62 -10.36 6.55 -20.95
C VAL A 62 -9.02 6.39 -21.64
N LEU A 63 -7.94 6.13 -20.90
CA LEU A 63 -6.59 5.96 -21.42
C LEU A 63 -6.51 4.80 -22.43
N GLY A 64 -7.10 3.65 -22.10
CA GLY A 64 -7.16 2.51 -23.00
C GLY A 64 -7.92 2.82 -24.31
N GLY A 65 -8.99 3.65 -24.22
CA GLY A 65 -9.72 4.14 -25.38
C GLY A 65 -8.87 5.04 -26.30
N GLU A 66 -8.01 5.86 -25.73
CA GLU A 66 -7.08 6.72 -26.49
C GLU A 66 -6.09 5.88 -27.30
N TYR A 67 -5.43 4.90 -26.70
CA TYR A 67 -4.49 4.02 -27.42
C TYR A 67 -5.17 3.16 -28.48
N ARG A 68 -6.38 2.65 -28.23
CA ARG A 68 -7.14 1.89 -29.21
C ARG A 68 -7.52 2.71 -30.45
N ARG A 69 -7.83 4.02 -30.29
CA ARG A 69 -8.06 4.91 -31.44
C ARG A 69 -6.80 5.09 -32.29
N LEU A 70 -5.62 4.91 -31.70
CA LEU A 70 -4.35 4.92 -32.40
C LEU A 70 -3.99 3.55 -33.01
N GLY A 71 -4.87 2.55 -32.89
CA GLY A 71 -4.65 1.19 -33.38
C GLY A 71 -3.75 0.34 -32.49
N VAL A 72 -3.42 0.79 -31.27
CA VAL A 72 -2.58 0.05 -30.33
C VAL A 72 -3.46 -0.85 -29.45
N PRO A 73 -3.23 -2.16 -29.40
CA PRO A 73 -3.93 -3.08 -28.52
C PRO A 73 -3.65 -2.77 -27.03
N VAL A 74 -4.68 -2.90 -26.21
CA VAL A 74 -4.61 -2.57 -24.78
C VAL A 74 -5.02 -3.76 -23.94
N VAL A 75 -4.25 -4.03 -22.89
CA VAL A 75 -4.52 -5.05 -21.88
C VAL A 75 -4.59 -4.39 -20.51
N VAL A 76 -5.64 -4.67 -19.74
CA VAL A 76 -5.83 -4.07 -18.41
C VAL A 76 -5.74 -5.13 -17.33
N GLY A 77 -4.97 -4.86 -16.30
CA GLY A 77 -4.79 -5.73 -15.14
C GLY A 77 -4.69 -4.93 -13.84
N GLY A 78 -4.08 -5.53 -12.83
CA GLY A 78 -3.89 -4.92 -11.51
C GLY A 78 -4.92 -5.40 -10.50
N ILE A 79 -4.84 -4.82 -9.28
CA ILE A 79 -5.66 -5.30 -8.16
C ILE A 79 -7.14 -5.00 -8.34
N GLY A 80 -7.52 -3.89 -8.97
CA GLY A 80 -8.92 -3.56 -9.27
C GLY A 80 -9.57 -4.58 -10.19
N VAL A 81 -8.84 -5.02 -11.22
CA VAL A 81 -9.28 -6.07 -12.16
C VAL A 81 -9.32 -7.43 -11.48
N THR A 82 -8.26 -7.78 -10.73
CA THR A 82 -8.14 -9.10 -10.08
C THR A 82 -9.20 -9.30 -8.99
N SER A 83 -9.53 -8.27 -8.24
CA SER A 83 -10.56 -8.33 -7.20
C SER A 83 -11.99 -8.27 -7.75
N ASN A 84 -12.18 -7.74 -8.97
CA ASN A 84 -13.49 -7.54 -9.60
C ASN A 84 -13.46 -7.91 -11.09
N PRO A 85 -13.17 -9.18 -11.44
CA PRO A 85 -12.97 -9.57 -12.84
C PRO A 85 -14.21 -9.42 -13.71
N ASP A 86 -15.40 -9.59 -13.16
CA ASP A 86 -16.65 -9.47 -13.90
C ASP A 86 -16.92 -8.00 -14.27
N LEU A 87 -16.80 -7.08 -13.31
CA LEU A 87 -16.88 -5.63 -13.56
C LEU A 87 -15.84 -5.19 -14.61
N ALA A 88 -14.59 -5.67 -14.48
CA ALA A 88 -13.55 -5.35 -15.44
C ALA A 88 -13.84 -5.90 -16.85
N SER A 89 -14.46 -7.09 -16.95
CA SER A 89 -14.84 -7.68 -18.24
C SER A 89 -15.93 -6.89 -18.99
N GLU A 90 -16.74 -6.12 -18.25
CA GLU A 90 -17.72 -5.20 -18.84
C GLU A 90 -17.06 -3.91 -19.33
N MET A 91 -15.98 -3.46 -18.68
CA MET A 91 -15.32 -2.20 -18.97
C MET A 91 -14.22 -2.30 -20.04
N PHE A 92 -13.58 -3.46 -20.20
CA PHE A 92 -12.38 -3.63 -21.01
C PHE A 92 -12.49 -4.82 -21.97
N GLU A 93 -11.85 -4.70 -23.15
CA GLU A 93 -11.83 -5.75 -24.17
C GLU A 93 -10.91 -6.92 -23.80
N THR A 94 -9.76 -6.62 -23.19
CA THR A 94 -8.78 -7.62 -22.74
C THR A 94 -8.39 -7.35 -21.30
N ILE A 95 -8.58 -8.33 -20.45
CA ILE A 95 -8.22 -8.25 -19.03
C ILE A 95 -7.23 -9.34 -18.61
N CYS A 96 -6.41 -9.00 -17.61
CA CYS A 96 -5.49 -9.92 -16.96
C CYS A 96 -5.87 -10.06 -15.47
N VAL A 97 -6.20 -11.28 -15.04
CA VAL A 97 -6.63 -11.61 -13.69
C VAL A 97 -5.58 -12.45 -12.98
N GLY A 98 -5.21 -12.05 -11.78
CA GLY A 98 -4.22 -12.75 -10.96
C GLY A 98 -2.75 -12.41 -11.29
N PRO A 99 -1.80 -13.22 -10.81
CA PRO A 99 -0.37 -12.97 -10.97
C PRO A 99 0.07 -12.96 -12.45
N ALA A 100 0.67 -11.86 -12.88
CA ALA A 100 1.13 -11.67 -14.26
C ALA A 100 2.18 -12.72 -14.69
N GLU A 101 2.95 -13.23 -13.76
CA GLU A 101 3.98 -14.24 -14.00
C GLU A 101 3.46 -15.52 -14.66
N GLY A 102 2.17 -15.82 -14.49
CA GLY A 102 1.57 -17.03 -15.04
C GLY A 102 1.03 -16.89 -16.46
N HIS A 103 0.78 -15.65 -16.93
CA HIS A 103 0.10 -15.46 -18.23
C HIS A 103 0.72 -14.36 -19.14
N TRP A 104 1.61 -13.51 -18.61
CA TRP A 104 2.07 -12.36 -19.40
C TRP A 104 2.87 -12.74 -20.64
N ARG A 105 3.58 -13.87 -20.62
CA ARG A 105 4.26 -14.41 -21.83
C ARG A 105 3.27 -14.77 -22.92
N ASP A 106 2.12 -15.34 -22.56
CA ASP A 106 1.05 -15.65 -23.53
C ASP A 106 0.43 -14.37 -24.08
N VAL A 107 0.26 -13.33 -23.25
CA VAL A 107 -0.21 -12.00 -23.69
C VAL A 107 0.72 -11.44 -24.77
N LEU A 108 2.03 -11.47 -24.55
CA LEU A 108 3.02 -10.99 -25.54
C LEU A 108 2.95 -11.79 -26.85
N ALA A 109 2.91 -13.11 -26.77
CA ALA A 109 2.83 -13.98 -27.95
C ALA A 109 1.51 -13.78 -28.73
N ASP A 110 0.39 -13.65 -28.04
CA ASP A 110 -0.91 -13.44 -28.67
C ASP A 110 -1.03 -12.02 -29.27
N ALA A 111 -0.44 -11.00 -28.63
CA ALA A 111 -0.37 -9.64 -29.15
C ALA A 111 0.43 -9.60 -30.46
N ALA A 112 1.62 -10.21 -30.48
CA ALA A 112 2.45 -10.31 -31.66
C ALA A 112 1.75 -11.04 -32.84
N ALA A 113 0.85 -11.98 -32.53
CA ALA A 113 0.05 -12.72 -33.50
C ALA A 113 -1.28 -12.02 -33.85
N GLY A 114 -1.59 -10.85 -33.29
CA GLY A 114 -2.82 -10.11 -33.53
C GLY A 114 -4.10 -10.82 -33.02
N ARG A 115 -3.99 -11.69 -32.02
CA ARG A 115 -5.09 -12.53 -31.52
C ARG A 115 -5.24 -12.50 -30.00
N LEU A 116 -5.20 -11.31 -29.40
CA LEU A 116 -5.43 -11.17 -27.96
C LEU A 116 -6.75 -11.80 -27.54
N ARG A 117 -6.71 -12.56 -26.47
CA ARG A 117 -7.89 -13.15 -25.82
C ARG A 117 -8.61 -12.09 -24.99
N ARG A 118 -9.90 -12.27 -24.79
CA ARG A 118 -10.69 -11.37 -23.92
C ARG A 118 -10.23 -11.43 -22.45
N ARG A 119 -9.77 -12.60 -21.97
CA ARG A 119 -9.32 -12.81 -20.59
C ARG A 119 -8.11 -13.72 -20.53
N TYR A 120 -7.10 -13.28 -19.82
CA TYR A 120 -5.96 -14.07 -19.36
C TYR A 120 -6.06 -14.21 -17.86
N GLU A 121 -5.86 -15.42 -17.34
CA GLU A 121 -6.03 -15.69 -15.93
C GLU A 121 -4.94 -16.62 -15.40
N THR A 122 -4.38 -16.27 -14.26
CA THR A 122 -3.52 -17.13 -13.47
C THR A 122 -4.21 -17.40 -12.14
N PRO A 123 -4.36 -18.67 -11.74
CA PRO A 123 -4.93 -19.00 -10.45
C PRO A 123 -4.21 -18.28 -9.32
N MET A 124 -4.98 -17.73 -8.38
CA MET A 124 -4.43 -17.02 -7.22
C MET A 124 -3.69 -17.96 -6.23
N SER A 125 -3.78 -19.27 -6.42
CA SER A 125 -2.98 -20.30 -5.74
C SER A 125 -1.58 -20.49 -6.37
N PHE A 126 -1.18 -19.57 -7.22
CA PHE A 126 0.13 -19.55 -7.88
C PHE A 126 1.27 -19.69 -6.86
N SER A 127 2.24 -20.57 -7.15
CA SER A 127 3.34 -20.84 -6.22
C SER A 127 4.22 -19.61 -5.98
N GLY A 128 4.54 -19.34 -4.72
CA GLY A 128 5.44 -18.24 -4.34
C GLY A 128 6.85 -18.37 -4.93
N GLU A 129 7.33 -19.58 -5.21
CA GLU A 129 8.62 -19.83 -5.86
C GLU A 129 8.68 -19.28 -7.28
N ARG A 130 7.54 -19.12 -7.93
CA ARG A 130 7.41 -18.55 -9.28
C ARG A 130 7.26 -17.04 -9.30
N LEU A 131 7.16 -16.39 -8.12
CA LEU A 131 7.11 -14.94 -8.03
C LEU A 131 8.47 -14.34 -8.38
N LEU A 132 8.46 -13.40 -9.32
CA LEU A 132 9.68 -12.77 -9.83
C LEU A 132 10.04 -11.51 -9.02
N ALA A 133 11.33 -11.25 -8.92
CA ALA A 133 11.82 -9.95 -8.49
C ALA A 133 11.55 -8.92 -9.60
N PRO A 134 11.09 -7.71 -9.25
CA PRO A 134 10.81 -6.66 -10.24
C PRO A 134 12.09 -6.16 -10.92
N SER A 135 11.98 -5.65 -12.17
CA SER A 135 13.05 -4.95 -12.87
C SER A 135 12.90 -3.44 -12.68
N PHE A 136 13.98 -2.79 -12.28
CA PHE A 136 14.04 -1.32 -12.16
C PHE A 136 14.75 -0.65 -13.35
N ARG A 137 15.08 -1.40 -14.42
CA ARG A 137 15.84 -0.88 -15.58
C ARG A 137 15.05 0.13 -16.40
N SER A 138 13.75 -0.10 -16.51
CA SER A 138 12.85 0.63 -17.43
C SER A 138 12.02 1.70 -16.72
N VAL A 139 12.40 2.10 -15.49
CA VAL A 139 11.67 3.09 -14.70
C VAL A 139 12.60 4.14 -14.12
N ASP A 140 12.17 5.40 -14.17
CA ASP A 140 12.83 6.49 -13.45
C ASP A 140 12.27 6.59 -12.03
N THR A 141 13.06 6.18 -11.04
CA THR A 141 12.67 6.24 -9.61
C THR A 141 13.10 7.52 -8.91
N ARG A 142 13.76 8.47 -9.62
CA ARG A 142 14.29 9.71 -8.98
C ARG A 142 13.20 10.54 -8.32
N GLY A 143 12.01 10.55 -8.87
CA GLY A 143 10.85 11.22 -8.30
C GLY A 143 10.16 10.48 -7.14
N CYS A 144 10.53 9.22 -6.83
CA CYS A 144 9.95 8.46 -5.74
C CYS A 144 10.61 8.82 -4.39
N LEU A 145 9.82 8.86 -3.33
CA LEU A 145 10.33 9.05 -1.96
C LEU A 145 11.08 7.80 -1.47
N TYR A 146 10.56 6.61 -1.78
CA TYR A 146 11.19 5.33 -1.50
C TYR A 146 11.46 4.61 -2.81
N ASP A 147 12.72 4.36 -3.13
CA ASP A 147 13.16 3.64 -4.32
C ASP A 147 13.65 2.21 -4.02
N ASN A 148 13.95 1.93 -2.75
CA ASN A 148 14.38 0.63 -2.27
C ASN A 148 13.23 -0.16 -1.63
N VAL A 149 12.19 -0.39 -2.42
CA VAL A 149 11.03 -1.17 -2.00
C VAL A 149 11.16 -2.62 -2.45
N ILE A 150 10.70 -3.54 -1.62
CA ILE A 150 10.70 -4.99 -1.87
C ILE A 150 9.36 -5.57 -1.42
N ALA A 151 8.78 -6.46 -2.23
CA ALA A 151 7.69 -7.31 -1.82
C ALA A 151 8.24 -8.74 -1.64
N ALA A 152 8.27 -9.21 -0.40
CA ALA A 152 8.67 -10.57 -0.05
C ALA A 152 7.51 -11.56 -0.20
N SER A 153 6.28 -11.05 -0.10
CA SER A 153 5.04 -11.83 -0.17
C SER A 153 3.93 -11.07 -0.91
N ARG A 154 2.84 -11.75 -1.18
CA ARG A 154 1.58 -11.17 -1.69
C ARG A 154 0.40 -11.72 -0.93
N GLY A 155 -0.59 -10.85 -0.68
CA GLY A 155 -1.79 -11.17 0.08
C GLY A 155 -1.56 -11.19 1.59
N CYS A 156 -2.62 -11.51 2.31
CA CYS A 156 -2.64 -11.51 3.77
C CYS A 156 -3.35 -12.77 4.28
N PRO A 157 -2.92 -13.44 5.37
CA PRO A 157 -3.61 -14.60 5.93
C PRO A 157 -4.97 -14.24 6.55
N PHE A 158 -5.22 -12.97 6.83
CA PHE A 158 -6.48 -12.47 7.39
C PHE A 158 -7.48 -12.07 6.31
N ALA A 159 -8.76 -12.05 6.65
CA ALA A 159 -9.87 -11.74 5.75
C ALA A 159 -10.77 -10.66 6.37
N CYS A 160 -10.20 -9.48 6.68
CA CYS A 160 -10.96 -8.35 7.20
C CYS A 160 -12.00 -7.90 6.16
N ASP A 161 -13.25 -7.67 6.58
CA ASP A 161 -14.40 -7.46 5.70
C ASP A 161 -14.26 -6.27 4.74
N PHE A 162 -13.55 -5.22 5.14
CA PHE A 162 -13.35 -4.01 4.34
C PHE A 162 -12.12 -4.08 3.42
N CYS A 163 -11.26 -5.08 3.60
CA CYS A 163 -9.98 -5.15 2.89
C CYS A 163 -10.14 -5.78 1.51
N TYR A 164 -9.48 -5.21 0.49
CA TYR A 164 -9.47 -5.78 -0.86
C TYR A 164 -8.99 -7.24 -0.91
N ASN A 165 -8.16 -7.67 0.06
CA ASN A 165 -7.75 -9.06 0.18
C ASN A 165 -8.95 -10.01 0.42
N ALA A 166 -10.05 -9.53 1.00
CA ALA A 166 -11.27 -10.33 1.11
C ALA A 166 -11.91 -10.58 -0.27
N ALA A 167 -11.92 -9.57 -1.15
CA ALA A 167 -12.39 -9.72 -2.53
C ALA A 167 -11.49 -10.69 -3.32
N VAL A 168 -10.16 -10.56 -3.22
CA VAL A 168 -9.20 -11.47 -3.85
C VAL A 168 -9.38 -12.91 -3.35
N ARG A 169 -9.70 -13.12 -2.07
CA ARG A 169 -9.98 -14.46 -1.52
C ARG A 169 -11.21 -15.12 -2.12
N ARG A 170 -12.24 -14.36 -2.50
CA ARG A 170 -13.42 -14.92 -3.19
C ARG A 170 -13.04 -15.59 -4.52
N HIS A 171 -11.95 -15.12 -5.14
CA HIS A 171 -11.38 -15.69 -6.35
C HIS A 171 -10.22 -16.66 -6.08
N GLY A 172 -10.16 -17.26 -4.89
CA GLY A 172 -9.16 -18.25 -4.50
C GLY A 172 -7.81 -17.69 -4.05
N GLY A 173 -7.72 -16.38 -3.85
CA GLY A 173 -6.51 -15.72 -3.37
C GLY A 173 -6.06 -16.19 -2.00
N ARG A 174 -4.76 -16.41 -1.84
CA ARG A 174 -4.11 -16.84 -0.60
C ARG A 174 -2.87 -16.01 -0.36
N TYR A 175 -2.40 -16.02 0.88
CA TYR A 175 -1.08 -15.53 1.18
C TYR A 175 -0.03 -16.46 0.55
N VAL A 176 0.93 -15.87 -0.18
CA VAL A 176 2.06 -16.57 -0.77
C VAL A 176 3.32 -15.73 -0.57
N HIS A 177 4.47 -16.35 -0.36
CA HIS A 177 5.75 -15.67 -0.23
C HIS A 177 6.77 -16.21 -1.25
N ARG A 178 7.74 -15.39 -1.60
CA ARG A 178 8.91 -15.75 -2.40
C ARG A 178 9.82 -16.69 -1.59
N THR A 179 10.82 -17.27 -2.25
CA THR A 179 11.88 -17.98 -1.51
C THR A 179 12.75 -16.98 -0.76
N VAL A 180 13.28 -17.40 0.39
CA VAL A 180 14.21 -16.59 1.20
C VAL A 180 15.39 -16.12 0.35
N GLU A 181 15.97 -17.03 -0.44
CA GLU A 181 17.10 -16.74 -1.33
C GLU A 181 16.77 -15.67 -2.36
N SER A 182 15.58 -15.74 -2.99
CA SER A 182 15.12 -14.75 -3.98
C SER A 182 15.04 -13.35 -3.35
N VAL A 183 14.43 -13.22 -2.16
CA VAL A 183 14.30 -11.93 -1.47
C VAL A 183 15.66 -11.42 -1.00
N ALA A 184 16.48 -12.28 -0.39
CA ALA A 184 17.81 -11.91 0.10
C ALA A 184 18.75 -11.48 -1.05
N SER A 185 18.67 -12.16 -2.20
CA SER A 185 19.43 -11.76 -3.40
C SER A 185 19.01 -10.37 -3.89
N GLU A 186 17.70 -10.08 -3.93
CA GLU A 186 17.20 -8.74 -4.28
C GLU A 186 17.68 -7.69 -3.28
N VAL A 187 17.59 -7.95 -1.97
CA VAL A 187 18.12 -7.04 -0.93
C VAL A 187 19.60 -6.75 -1.15
N ARG A 188 20.43 -7.78 -1.42
CA ARG A 188 21.87 -7.60 -1.67
C ARG A 188 22.16 -6.77 -2.92
N SER A 189 21.28 -6.81 -3.91
CA SER A 189 21.44 -6.05 -5.16
C SER A 189 21.13 -4.56 -5.01
N LYS A 190 20.49 -4.13 -3.91
CA LYS A 190 20.13 -2.72 -3.69
C LYS A 190 21.36 -1.89 -3.32
N ALA A 191 21.43 -0.68 -3.88
CA ALA A 191 22.53 0.27 -3.66
C ALA A 191 22.61 0.80 -2.21
N THR A 192 21.51 0.74 -1.46
CA THR A 192 21.44 1.22 -0.08
C THR A 192 20.99 0.12 0.87
N ARG A 193 21.25 0.31 2.16
CA ARG A 193 20.83 -0.60 3.22
C ARG A 193 19.48 -0.21 3.86
N HIS A 194 18.81 0.80 3.32
CA HIS A 194 17.46 1.18 3.76
C HIS A 194 16.44 0.51 2.85
N ILE A 195 15.65 -0.40 3.40
CA ILE A 195 14.66 -1.20 2.67
C ILE A 195 13.28 -0.94 3.26
N MET A 196 12.29 -0.77 2.39
CA MET A 196 10.89 -0.80 2.78
C MET A 196 10.24 -2.07 2.20
N PHE A 197 9.85 -2.98 3.07
CA PHE A 197 9.01 -4.11 2.69
C PHE A 197 7.56 -3.64 2.57
N ILE A 198 6.99 -3.78 1.36
CA ILE A 198 5.64 -3.28 1.04
C ILE A 198 4.60 -4.40 0.95
N ASP A 199 4.83 -5.46 1.69
CA ASP A 199 3.91 -6.59 1.85
C ASP A 199 2.61 -6.14 2.53
N ASP A 200 1.48 -6.75 2.20
CA ASP A 200 0.21 -6.53 2.90
C ASP A 200 0.29 -6.93 4.38
N ASN A 201 1.09 -7.95 4.67
CA ASN A 201 1.43 -8.39 6.02
C ASN A 201 2.75 -9.15 6.00
N PHE A 202 3.83 -8.49 6.38
CA PHE A 202 5.19 -9.06 6.36
C PHE A 202 5.35 -10.30 7.25
N ILE A 203 4.53 -10.41 8.30
CA ILE A 203 4.49 -11.59 9.19
C ILE A 203 3.40 -12.59 8.81
N GLY A 204 2.89 -12.55 7.58
CA GLY A 204 1.84 -13.46 7.12
C GLY A 204 2.21 -14.96 7.21
N SER A 205 3.50 -15.25 7.16
CA SER A 205 4.11 -16.55 7.55
C SER A 205 5.26 -16.25 8.53
N PRO A 206 5.04 -16.40 9.84
CA PRO A 206 6.08 -16.12 10.84
C PRO A 206 7.35 -17.00 10.67
N ALA A 207 7.19 -18.22 10.18
CA ALA A 207 8.33 -19.11 9.90
C ALA A 207 9.21 -18.54 8.78
N PHE A 208 8.61 -18.17 7.65
CA PHE A 208 9.31 -17.52 6.55
C PHE A 208 9.98 -16.21 6.98
N THR A 209 9.29 -15.39 7.79
CA THR A 209 9.83 -14.11 8.24
C THR A 209 11.06 -14.31 9.13
N ARG A 210 11.05 -15.30 10.04
CA ARG A 210 12.23 -15.65 10.86
C ARG A 210 13.41 -16.08 10.00
N GLU A 211 13.18 -16.96 9.05
CA GLU A 211 14.21 -17.47 8.15
C GLU A 211 14.80 -16.33 7.30
N LEU A 212 13.95 -15.48 6.72
CA LEU A 212 14.39 -14.32 5.95
C LEU A 212 15.21 -13.34 6.78
N LEU A 213 14.75 -12.97 7.98
CA LEU A 213 15.48 -12.03 8.84
C LEU A 213 16.80 -12.62 9.34
N ALA A 214 16.87 -13.92 9.63
CA ALA A 214 18.12 -14.58 9.97
C ALA A 214 19.13 -14.50 8.81
N GLU A 215 18.68 -14.72 7.56
CA GLU A 215 19.51 -14.60 6.35
C GLU A 215 19.97 -13.16 6.10
N LEU A 216 19.13 -12.16 6.44
CA LEU A 216 19.45 -10.74 6.25
C LEU A 216 20.31 -10.14 7.39
N ARG A 217 20.42 -10.80 8.53
CA ARG A 217 21.14 -10.29 9.73
C ARG A 217 22.57 -9.79 9.44
N PRO A 218 23.39 -10.48 8.62
CA PRO A 218 24.75 -10.02 8.33
C PRO A 218 24.84 -8.72 7.54
N ILE A 219 23.75 -8.33 6.84
CA ILE A 219 23.73 -7.16 5.94
C ILE A 219 23.63 -5.85 6.72
N ARG A 220 23.17 -5.89 7.99
CA ARG A 220 22.95 -4.71 8.84
C ARG A 220 22.02 -3.67 8.19
N LEU A 221 20.85 -4.12 7.81
CA LEU A 221 19.83 -3.28 7.21
C LEU A 221 19.26 -2.25 8.19
N LYS A 222 18.65 -1.20 7.61
CA LYS A 222 17.61 -0.41 8.25
C LYS A 222 16.34 -0.62 7.43
N TRP A 223 15.26 -1.07 8.04
CA TRP A 223 14.09 -1.45 7.29
C TRP A 223 12.79 -1.13 8.01
N SER A 224 11.71 -1.09 7.22
CA SER A 224 10.33 -0.93 7.70
C SER A 224 9.41 -1.90 6.96
N ALA A 225 8.29 -2.25 7.59
CA ALA A 225 7.29 -3.14 7.00
C ALA A 225 5.90 -2.87 7.56
N ALA A 226 4.86 -3.44 6.91
CA ALA A 226 3.51 -3.52 7.46
C ALA A 226 3.30 -4.88 8.13
N VAL A 227 2.75 -4.87 9.35
CA VAL A 227 2.44 -6.06 10.12
C VAL A 227 1.08 -5.95 10.81
N SER A 228 0.48 -7.08 11.16
CA SER A 228 -0.73 -7.13 11.97
C SER A 228 -0.42 -7.10 13.48
N ALA A 229 -1.37 -6.65 14.29
CA ALA A 229 -1.19 -6.45 15.73
C ALA A 229 -0.87 -7.72 16.53
N ASN A 230 -1.13 -8.92 15.96
CA ASN A 230 -0.76 -10.19 16.58
C ASN A 230 0.76 -10.43 16.66
N ILE A 231 1.59 -9.55 16.12
CA ILE A 231 3.05 -9.56 16.33
C ILE A 231 3.41 -9.53 17.82
N LEU A 232 2.55 -8.97 18.67
CA LEU A 232 2.74 -8.97 20.12
C LEU A 232 2.81 -10.40 20.72
N ASP A 233 2.22 -11.40 20.05
CA ASP A 233 2.26 -12.80 20.47
C ASP A 233 3.57 -13.52 20.08
N MET A 234 4.50 -12.80 19.45
CA MET A 234 5.75 -13.33 18.89
C MET A 234 6.96 -12.50 19.37
N PRO A 235 7.24 -12.47 20.69
CA PRO A 235 8.29 -11.61 21.25
C PRO A 235 9.69 -11.94 20.69
N ASP A 236 9.98 -13.21 20.39
CA ASP A 236 11.19 -13.66 19.74
C ASP A 236 11.34 -13.07 18.32
N LEU A 237 10.27 -12.96 17.57
CA LEU A 237 10.28 -12.33 16.25
C LEU A 237 10.45 -10.82 16.35
N LEU A 238 9.85 -10.16 17.36
CA LEU A 238 10.09 -8.74 17.63
C LEU A 238 11.56 -8.47 17.99
N ASP A 239 12.19 -9.34 18.79
CA ASP A 239 13.61 -9.24 19.12
C ASP A 239 14.47 -9.36 17.85
N LEU A 240 14.20 -10.36 17.02
CA LEU A 240 14.89 -10.56 15.75
C LEU A 240 14.69 -9.38 14.78
N MET A 241 13.50 -8.78 14.72
CA MET A 241 13.24 -7.57 13.94
C MET A 241 14.11 -6.40 14.41
N ALA A 242 14.21 -6.17 15.71
CA ALA A 242 15.07 -5.13 16.27
C ALA A 242 16.55 -5.39 15.97
N GLU A 243 17.04 -6.62 16.17
CA GLU A 243 18.42 -7.03 15.90
C GLU A 243 18.81 -6.87 14.42
N THR A 244 17.85 -7.08 13.51
CA THR A 244 18.07 -6.93 12.05
C THR A 244 17.86 -5.52 11.53
N GLY A 245 17.56 -4.56 12.44
CA GLY A 245 17.51 -3.13 12.15
C GLY A 245 16.15 -2.60 11.71
N CYS A 246 15.06 -3.22 12.18
CA CYS A 246 13.72 -2.66 12.00
C CYS A 246 13.63 -1.26 12.63
N GLN A 247 13.26 -0.26 11.83
CA GLN A 247 13.15 1.13 12.28
C GLN A 247 11.71 1.50 12.62
N SER A 248 10.76 0.99 11.85
CA SER A 248 9.33 1.28 12.05
C SER A 248 8.44 0.18 11.51
N LEU A 249 7.29 0.01 12.13
CA LEU A 249 6.24 -0.89 11.67
C LEU A 249 4.95 -0.12 11.43
N PHE A 250 4.37 -0.34 10.25
CA PHE A 250 3.00 0.08 9.94
C PHE A 250 2.04 -0.97 10.50
N ILE A 251 1.15 -0.56 11.40
CA ILE A 251 0.22 -1.47 12.08
C ILE A 251 -1.21 -1.00 11.89
N GLY A 252 -2.02 -1.86 11.30
CA GLY A 252 -3.45 -1.65 11.20
C GLY A 252 -4.13 -1.87 12.55
N PHE A 253 -4.29 -0.82 13.37
CA PHE A 253 -5.13 -0.85 14.58
C PHE A 253 -6.61 -0.78 14.23
N GLU A 254 -6.94 -0.01 13.22
CA GLU A 254 -8.22 0.30 12.61
C GLU A 254 -9.16 1.11 13.50
N SER A 255 -9.39 0.73 14.75
CA SER A 255 -10.18 1.50 15.70
C SER A 255 -9.71 1.27 17.15
N VAL A 256 -9.82 2.29 17.97
CA VAL A 256 -9.71 2.17 19.45
C VAL A 256 -11.03 1.75 20.10
N ASN A 257 -12.09 1.55 19.32
CA ASN A 257 -13.37 1.05 19.76
C ASN A 257 -13.47 -0.48 19.52
N PRO A 258 -13.58 -1.32 20.58
CA PRO A 258 -13.68 -2.77 20.44
C PRO A 258 -14.88 -3.23 19.61
N GLU A 259 -16.01 -2.52 19.69
CA GLU A 259 -17.23 -2.86 18.95
C GLU A 259 -17.06 -2.63 17.45
N SER A 260 -16.35 -1.56 17.04
CA SER A 260 -16.02 -1.29 15.64
C SER A 260 -15.16 -2.40 15.05
N LEU A 261 -14.18 -2.93 15.79
CA LEU A 261 -13.32 -4.02 15.35
C LEU A 261 -14.08 -5.34 15.18
N SER A 262 -14.99 -5.65 16.10
CA SER A 262 -15.78 -6.89 16.04
C SER A 262 -16.70 -6.92 14.82
N GLY A 263 -17.21 -5.76 14.40
CA GLY A 263 -18.12 -5.61 13.27
C GLY A 263 -17.50 -5.79 11.88
N VAL A 264 -16.16 -5.93 11.80
CA VAL A 264 -15.43 -5.99 10.51
C VAL A 264 -14.49 -7.19 10.38
N GLY A 265 -14.70 -8.25 11.18
CA GLY A 265 -13.94 -9.50 11.08
C GLY A 265 -12.45 -9.38 11.43
N LYS A 266 -12.04 -8.35 12.20
CA LYS A 266 -10.63 -8.13 12.58
C LYS A 266 -10.30 -8.72 13.97
N GLY A 267 -10.62 -9.99 14.17
CA GLY A 267 -10.49 -10.68 15.46
C GLY A 267 -9.07 -10.79 16.00
N GLN A 268 -8.03 -10.61 15.18
CA GLN A 268 -6.63 -10.56 15.60
C GLN A 268 -6.29 -9.28 16.36
N ASN A 269 -7.09 -8.22 16.25
CA ASN A 269 -6.93 -6.98 16.98
C ASN A 269 -7.74 -7.02 18.28
N LYS A 270 -7.07 -6.72 19.40
CA LYS A 270 -7.70 -6.56 20.73
C LYS A 270 -7.28 -5.23 21.29
N VAL A 271 -8.23 -4.28 21.40
CA VAL A 271 -7.95 -2.90 21.88
C VAL A 271 -7.23 -2.92 23.24
N SER A 272 -7.63 -3.83 24.15
CA SER A 272 -7.00 -3.99 25.47
C SER A 272 -5.50 -4.34 25.41
N ARG A 273 -4.97 -4.72 24.26
CA ARG A 273 -3.55 -5.08 24.08
C ARG A 273 -2.75 -4.03 23.29
N PHE A 274 -3.39 -2.97 22.81
CA PHE A 274 -2.74 -1.98 21.94
C PHE A 274 -1.65 -1.19 22.67
N GLU A 275 -1.85 -0.84 23.93
CA GLU A 275 -0.83 -0.17 24.77
C GLU A 275 0.38 -1.07 24.99
N ALA A 276 0.15 -2.35 25.31
CA ALA A 276 1.22 -3.34 25.46
C ALA A 276 2.01 -3.54 24.16
N LEU A 277 1.33 -3.50 23.01
CA LEU A 277 2.00 -3.59 21.70
C LEU A 277 2.88 -2.35 21.44
N ALA A 278 2.38 -1.15 21.70
CA ALA A 278 3.15 0.08 21.54
C ALA A 278 4.39 0.07 22.46
N GLU A 279 4.25 -0.32 23.73
CA GLU A 279 5.37 -0.41 24.65
C GLU A 279 6.38 -1.49 24.26
N ALA A 280 5.92 -2.66 23.78
CA ALA A 280 6.79 -3.74 23.31
C ALA A 280 7.66 -3.32 22.11
N LEU A 281 7.13 -2.46 21.22
CA LEU A 281 7.85 -1.90 20.09
C LEU A 281 8.83 -0.80 20.52
N HIS A 282 8.36 0.14 21.32
CA HIS A 282 9.19 1.26 21.83
C HIS A 282 10.37 0.77 22.67
N SER A 283 10.19 -0.26 23.52
CA SER A 283 11.28 -0.85 24.30
C SER A 283 12.38 -1.46 23.44
N ARG A 284 12.06 -1.83 22.18
CA ARG A 284 13.00 -2.35 21.19
C ARG A 284 13.52 -1.30 20.21
N GLY A 285 13.14 -0.04 20.41
CA GLY A 285 13.53 1.05 19.53
C GLY A 285 12.87 0.99 18.14
N ILE A 286 11.67 0.41 18.05
CA ILE A 286 10.88 0.35 16.81
C ILE A 286 9.77 1.40 16.88
N MET A 287 9.71 2.30 15.91
CA MET A 287 8.65 3.31 15.78
C MET A 287 7.36 2.68 15.28
N VAL A 288 6.23 3.27 15.64
CA VAL A 288 4.90 2.85 15.22
C VAL A 288 4.31 3.84 14.23
N ASN A 289 3.89 3.35 13.06
CA ASN A 289 2.96 4.04 12.18
C ASN A 289 1.58 3.37 12.35
N ALA A 290 0.70 4.02 13.11
CA ALA A 290 -0.63 3.46 13.38
C ALA A 290 -1.60 3.82 12.25
N SER A 291 -2.30 2.80 11.72
CA SER A 291 -3.38 2.97 10.76
C SER A 291 -4.74 2.85 11.44
N PHE A 292 -5.64 3.79 11.12
CA PHE A 292 -7.02 3.84 11.58
C PHE A 292 -7.99 3.94 10.42
N VAL A 293 -9.15 3.30 10.58
CA VAL A 293 -10.30 3.38 9.66
C VAL A 293 -11.48 3.96 10.42
N PHE A 294 -12.05 5.05 9.94
CA PHE A 294 -13.19 5.75 10.53
C PHE A 294 -14.46 5.55 9.73
N GLY A 295 -15.61 5.58 10.40
CA GLY A 295 -16.92 5.36 9.81
C GLY A 295 -17.38 3.91 9.87
N LEU A 296 -16.78 3.10 10.73
CA LEU A 296 -17.26 1.77 11.08
C LEU A 296 -18.57 1.86 11.87
N ASP A 297 -19.35 0.78 11.90
CA ASP A 297 -20.74 0.78 12.38
C ASP A 297 -20.93 1.24 13.84
N ALA A 298 -19.93 1.03 14.70
CA ALA A 298 -19.99 1.47 16.10
C ALA A 298 -19.21 2.78 16.37
N ASP A 299 -18.67 3.42 15.34
CA ASP A 299 -18.03 4.72 15.49
C ASP A 299 -19.08 5.83 15.65
N ASP A 300 -18.76 6.80 16.48
CA ASP A 300 -19.51 8.03 16.74
C ASP A 300 -18.54 9.24 16.68
N PRO A 301 -19.02 10.49 16.73
CA PRO A 301 -18.16 11.66 16.69
C PRO A 301 -17.07 11.71 17.77
N SER A 302 -17.25 11.04 18.93
CA SER A 302 -16.24 10.97 19.98
C SER A 302 -15.09 10.01 19.66
N THR A 303 -15.26 9.12 18.67
CA THR A 303 -14.21 8.17 18.24
C THR A 303 -12.95 8.90 17.76
N PHE A 304 -13.11 10.06 17.14
CA PHE A 304 -11.97 10.86 16.65
C PHE A 304 -11.12 11.38 17.83
N ASP A 305 -11.75 11.95 18.84
CA ASP A 305 -11.07 12.49 20.01
C ASP A 305 -10.39 11.38 20.82
N ARG A 306 -11.10 10.27 21.06
CA ARG A 306 -10.52 9.07 21.71
C ARG A 306 -9.30 8.55 20.95
N THR A 307 -9.33 8.58 19.62
CA THR A 307 -8.19 8.14 18.80
C THR A 307 -7.00 9.09 18.96
N VAL A 308 -7.23 10.41 18.93
CA VAL A 308 -6.16 11.41 19.14
C VAL A 308 -5.56 11.27 20.55
N GLU A 309 -6.40 11.13 21.59
CA GLU A 309 -5.96 10.93 22.97
C GLU A 309 -5.10 9.67 23.09
N TRP A 310 -5.55 8.55 22.52
CA TRP A 310 -4.82 7.29 22.55
C TRP A 310 -3.45 7.41 21.83
N VAL A 311 -3.43 8.03 20.66
CA VAL A 311 -2.22 8.26 19.87
C VAL A 311 -1.19 9.09 20.66
N VAL A 312 -1.65 10.14 21.33
CA VAL A 312 -0.77 11.03 22.11
C VAL A 312 -0.29 10.35 23.39
N ALA A 313 -1.19 9.67 24.12
CA ALA A 313 -0.86 8.96 25.35
C ALA A 313 0.18 7.85 25.13
N ASN A 314 0.05 7.11 24.04
CA ASN A 314 0.95 6.01 23.68
C ASN A 314 2.17 6.45 22.84
N ARG A 315 2.38 7.75 22.62
CA ARG A 315 3.51 8.32 21.87
C ARG A 315 3.68 7.72 20.48
N ILE A 316 2.58 7.42 19.82
CA ILE A 316 2.60 6.87 18.46
C ILE A 316 3.26 7.88 17.50
N GLU A 317 4.32 7.50 16.84
CA GLU A 317 5.16 8.42 16.07
C GLU A 317 4.45 8.99 14.85
N THR A 318 3.72 8.15 14.14
CA THR A 318 3.00 8.59 12.92
C THR A 318 1.63 7.94 12.83
N VAL A 319 0.69 8.63 12.19
CA VAL A 319 -0.68 8.15 12.00
C VAL A 319 -1.05 8.23 10.52
N THR A 320 -1.67 7.18 10.03
CA THR A 320 -2.35 7.13 8.74
C THR A 320 -3.83 6.86 9.01
N SER A 321 -4.71 7.71 8.51
CA SER A 321 -6.16 7.57 8.71
C SER A 321 -6.84 7.34 7.38
N HIS A 322 -7.89 6.54 7.41
CA HIS A 322 -8.70 6.17 6.26
C HIS A 322 -10.18 6.32 6.59
N ILE A 323 -11.00 6.65 5.61
CA ILE A 323 -12.44 6.55 5.68
C ILE A 323 -12.84 5.15 5.21
N ALA A 324 -13.75 4.49 5.93
CA ALA A 324 -14.25 3.17 5.58
C ALA A 324 -14.86 3.17 4.18
N THR A 325 -14.16 2.54 3.24
CA THR A 325 -14.52 2.50 1.83
C THR A 325 -14.98 1.09 1.47
N PRO A 326 -16.21 0.93 0.97
CA PRO A 326 -16.75 -0.37 0.61
C PRO A 326 -16.25 -0.79 -0.77
N TYR A 327 -15.09 -1.41 -0.85
CA TYR A 327 -14.56 -1.89 -2.13
C TYR A 327 -15.44 -2.98 -2.73
N PRO A 328 -15.88 -2.87 -3.98
CA PRO A 328 -16.63 -3.91 -4.68
C PRO A 328 -15.99 -5.29 -4.52
N GLY A 329 -16.79 -6.33 -4.31
CA GLY A 329 -16.33 -7.69 -4.07
C GLY A 329 -15.98 -8.01 -2.60
N THR A 330 -16.00 -7.03 -1.69
CA THR A 330 -15.77 -7.26 -0.24
C THR A 330 -17.07 -7.52 0.51
N PRO A 331 -17.04 -8.26 1.64
CA PRO A 331 -18.20 -8.41 2.51
C PRO A 331 -18.76 -7.06 3.01
N PHE A 332 -17.89 -6.09 3.26
CA PHE A 332 -18.28 -4.74 3.65
C PHE A 332 -19.11 -4.04 2.56
N TYR A 333 -18.69 -4.15 1.29
CA TYR A 333 -19.45 -3.62 0.16
C TYR A 333 -20.85 -4.24 0.06
N ASP A 334 -20.92 -5.58 0.13
CA ASP A 334 -22.19 -6.31 0.04
C ASP A 334 -23.15 -5.90 1.16
N ARG A 335 -22.62 -5.66 2.37
CA ARG A 335 -23.39 -5.17 3.51
C ARG A 335 -23.89 -3.75 3.28
N MET A 336 -23.01 -2.81 2.88
CA MET A 336 -23.40 -1.41 2.62
C MET A 336 -24.44 -1.30 1.52
N ARG A 337 -24.29 -2.10 0.46
CA ARG A 337 -25.24 -2.14 -0.66
C ARG A 337 -26.59 -2.70 -0.22
N ARG A 338 -26.61 -3.80 0.50
CA ARG A 338 -27.85 -4.42 1.02
C ARG A 338 -28.58 -3.53 2.00
N GLU A 339 -27.88 -2.75 2.80
CA GLU A 339 -28.43 -1.79 3.74
C GLU A 339 -28.81 -0.43 3.10
N GLY A 340 -28.57 -0.23 1.81
CA GLY A 340 -28.82 1.03 1.12
C GLY A 340 -28.00 2.20 1.64
N ARG A 341 -26.78 1.92 2.08
CA ARG A 341 -25.89 2.91 2.71
C ARG A 341 -24.79 3.45 1.79
N ILE A 342 -24.64 2.94 0.58
CA ILE A 342 -23.79 3.56 -0.42
C ILE A 342 -24.48 4.83 -0.89
N ILE A 343 -23.80 5.98 -0.81
CA ILE A 343 -24.32 7.31 -1.17
C ILE A 343 -23.60 7.90 -2.38
N ASP A 344 -22.52 7.27 -2.82
CA ASP A 344 -21.74 7.66 -3.98
C ASP A 344 -21.25 6.40 -4.70
N ASP A 345 -21.68 6.23 -5.96
CA ASP A 345 -21.31 5.09 -6.81
C ASP A 345 -20.13 5.39 -7.74
N ASP A 346 -19.56 6.61 -7.69
CA ASP A 346 -18.36 6.95 -8.46
C ASP A 346 -17.14 6.24 -7.88
N LEU A 347 -16.63 5.25 -8.62
CA LEU A 347 -15.48 4.46 -8.19
C LEU A 347 -14.20 5.30 -7.97
N SER A 348 -14.09 6.46 -8.61
CA SER A 348 -12.93 7.35 -8.40
C SER A 348 -12.86 7.94 -6.98
N HIS A 349 -13.99 7.94 -6.26
CA HIS A 349 -14.06 8.34 -4.86
C HIS A 349 -13.78 7.20 -3.86
N TYR A 350 -13.54 5.96 -4.35
CA TYR A 350 -13.24 4.81 -3.47
C TYR A 350 -11.75 4.77 -3.09
N ASP A 351 -11.21 5.90 -2.65
CA ASP A 351 -9.78 6.16 -2.39
C ASP A 351 -9.43 6.24 -0.89
N THR A 352 -10.36 5.88 -0.01
CA THR A 352 -10.24 5.98 1.47
C THR A 352 -10.16 7.40 2.04
N ALA A 353 -10.38 8.42 1.21
CA ALA A 353 -10.38 9.82 1.61
C ALA A 353 -11.72 10.52 1.38
N HIS A 354 -12.57 9.96 0.51
CA HIS A 354 -13.94 10.41 0.29
C HIS A 354 -14.95 9.61 1.12
N VAL A 355 -16.02 10.25 1.54
CA VAL A 355 -17.14 9.58 2.22
C VAL A 355 -18.13 9.08 1.20
N VAL A 356 -18.12 7.80 0.92
CA VAL A 356 -19.00 7.14 -0.06
C VAL A 356 -20.11 6.30 0.59
N ILE A 357 -20.15 6.30 1.93
CA ILE A 357 -21.19 5.58 2.70
C ILE A 357 -21.88 6.51 3.69
N ARG A 358 -23.09 6.12 4.09
CA ARG A 358 -23.79 6.71 5.24
C ARG A 358 -23.37 5.94 6.51
N PRO A 359 -22.62 6.57 7.46
CA PRO A 359 -22.32 5.97 8.75
C PRO A 359 -23.59 5.72 9.57
N LYS A 360 -23.53 4.90 10.63
CA LYS A 360 -24.70 4.63 11.48
C LYS A 360 -24.95 5.69 12.53
N ASN A 361 -23.91 6.21 13.17
CA ASN A 361 -24.02 7.04 14.38
C ASN A 361 -23.45 8.45 14.18
N MET A 362 -23.25 8.88 12.96
CA MET A 362 -22.83 10.23 12.59
C MET A 362 -23.27 10.53 11.15
N THR A 363 -23.26 11.78 10.75
CA THR A 363 -23.49 12.19 9.36
C THR A 363 -22.24 11.98 8.50
N PRO A 364 -22.38 11.93 7.16
CA PRO A 364 -21.22 11.93 6.25
C PRO A 364 -20.28 13.11 6.46
N GLU A 365 -20.82 14.30 6.75
CA GLU A 365 -20.08 15.53 7.01
C GLU A 365 -19.28 15.43 8.32
N GLU A 366 -19.92 14.91 9.39
CA GLU A 366 -19.24 14.68 10.67
C GLU A 366 -18.10 13.67 10.54
N LEU A 367 -18.28 12.62 9.72
CA LEU A 367 -17.23 11.65 9.42
C LEU A 367 -16.05 12.32 8.72
N TYR A 368 -16.31 13.12 7.68
CA TYR A 368 -15.25 13.81 6.93
C TYR A 368 -14.51 14.84 7.78
N ASP A 369 -15.25 15.66 8.52
CA ASP A 369 -14.68 16.68 9.41
C ASP A 369 -13.86 16.04 10.55
N GLY A 370 -14.36 14.95 11.12
CA GLY A 370 -13.67 14.17 12.13
C GLY A 370 -12.36 13.56 11.60
N TYR A 371 -12.39 12.97 10.41
CA TYR A 371 -11.21 12.46 9.73
C TYR A 371 -10.14 13.54 9.53
N LEU A 372 -10.52 14.73 9.06
CA LEU A 372 -9.60 15.87 8.91
C LEU A 372 -9.11 16.39 10.27
N ARG A 373 -9.98 16.38 11.29
CA ARG A 373 -9.63 16.80 12.66
C ARG A 373 -8.55 15.94 13.27
N VAL A 374 -8.62 14.61 13.13
CA VAL A 374 -7.55 13.72 13.61
C VAL A 374 -6.20 14.12 13.06
N TYR A 375 -6.10 14.39 11.75
CA TYR A 375 -4.84 14.85 11.16
C TYR A 375 -4.40 16.20 11.72
N ARG A 376 -5.32 17.16 11.85
CA ARG A 376 -5.00 18.49 12.38
C ARG A 376 -4.49 18.41 13.82
N GLU A 377 -5.13 17.63 14.67
CA GLU A 377 -4.81 17.57 16.09
C GLU A 377 -3.57 16.75 16.38
N VAL A 378 -3.44 15.56 15.78
CA VAL A 378 -2.25 14.71 15.94
C VAL A 378 -0.98 15.47 15.54
N TYR A 379 -1.02 16.29 14.50
CA TYR A 379 0.14 17.02 13.99
C TYR A 379 0.22 18.49 14.44
N THR A 380 -0.45 18.86 15.55
CA THR A 380 -0.15 20.13 16.26
C THR A 380 1.27 20.10 16.85
N LEU A 381 1.94 21.25 16.95
CA LEU A 381 3.28 21.31 17.54
C LEU A 381 3.31 20.74 18.96
N GLY A 382 2.27 21.01 19.79
CA GLY A 382 2.16 20.48 21.14
C GLY A 382 2.11 18.96 21.16
N ASN A 383 1.30 18.34 20.30
CA ASN A 383 1.16 16.89 20.24
C ASN A 383 2.38 16.22 19.55
N ILE A 384 3.02 16.86 18.59
CA ILE A 384 4.32 16.40 18.07
C ILE A 384 5.35 16.34 19.20
N TRP A 385 5.41 17.38 20.03
CA TRP A 385 6.36 17.44 21.16
C TRP A 385 6.06 16.38 22.23
N ARG A 386 4.79 16.13 22.53
CA ARG A 386 4.38 15.10 23.50
C ARG A 386 4.70 13.67 23.04
N ARG A 387 4.78 13.44 21.73
CA ARG A 387 5.01 12.14 21.12
C ARG A 387 6.47 11.91 20.70
N LEU A 388 7.42 12.73 21.16
CA LEU A 388 8.84 12.55 20.85
C LEU A 388 9.29 11.11 21.16
N PRO A 389 10.00 10.44 20.25
CA PRO A 389 10.51 9.09 20.45
C PRO A 389 11.51 9.06 21.62
N ARG A 390 11.58 7.93 22.30
CA ARG A 390 12.52 7.74 23.42
C ARG A 390 13.97 7.62 22.95
N ALA A 391 14.19 7.02 21.79
CA ALA A 391 15.52 6.81 21.23
C ALA A 391 16.00 8.04 20.43
N ARG A 392 17.18 8.56 20.79
CA ARG A 392 17.78 9.73 20.12
C ARG A 392 17.99 9.51 18.61
N SER A 393 18.29 8.29 18.19
CA SER A 393 18.47 7.91 16.79
C SER A 393 17.20 8.08 15.95
N GLN A 394 16.03 8.06 16.57
CA GLN A 394 14.73 8.21 15.92
C GLN A 394 14.24 9.66 15.86
N LEU A 395 14.87 10.57 16.62
CA LEU A 395 14.40 11.95 16.76
C LEU A 395 14.37 12.68 15.41
N MET A 396 15.44 12.56 14.62
CA MET A 396 15.53 13.27 13.34
C MET A 396 14.54 12.72 12.30
N PRO A 397 14.45 11.40 12.05
CA PRO A 397 13.41 10.83 11.19
C PRO A 397 12.01 11.24 11.62
N TYR A 398 11.73 11.17 12.92
CA TYR A 398 10.45 11.59 13.50
C TYR A 398 10.13 13.06 13.23
N LEU A 399 11.06 13.97 13.51
CA LEU A 399 10.86 15.41 13.30
C LEU A 399 10.71 15.75 11.82
N LEU A 400 11.53 15.16 10.95
CA LEU A 400 11.42 15.35 9.49
C LEU A 400 10.04 14.92 9.00
N PHE A 401 9.59 13.73 9.38
CA PHE A 401 8.28 13.24 8.96
C PHE A 401 7.15 14.14 9.51
N ASN A 402 7.14 14.43 10.81
CA ASN A 402 6.02 15.13 11.44
C ASN A 402 5.98 16.62 11.10
N LEU A 403 7.13 17.30 11.01
CA LEU A 403 7.18 18.74 10.73
C LEU A 403 7.09 19.04 9.24
N PHE A 404 7.89 18.34 8.40
CA PHE A 404 7.96 18.67 6.97
C PHE A 404 6.85 17.99 6.18
N TYR A 405 6.68 16.69 6.33
CA TYR A 405 5.74 15.97 5.49
C TYR A 405 4.28 16.21 5.91
N ARG A 406 3.97 16.09 7.21
CA ARG A 406 2.59 16.15 7.69
C ARG A 406 2.12 17.56 8.03
N LYS A 407 2.96 18.38 8.62
CA LYS A 407 2.59 19.77 8.99
C LYS A 407 2.57 20.71 7.79
N TRP A 408 3.46 20.53 6.83
CA TRP A 408 3.62 21.42 5.68
C TRP A 408 3.50 20.69 4.34
N GLY A 409 2.71 19.60 4.27
CA GLY A 409 2.55 18.80 3.05
C GLY A 409 2.18 19.64 1.84
N ALA A 410 1.20 20.57 1.97
CA ALA A 410 0.81 21.47 0.89
C ALA A 410 1.93 22.46 0.48
N ALA A 411 2.75 22.92 1.44
CA ALA A 411 3.88 23.79 1.12
C ALA A 411 5.03 23.00 0.47
N SER A 412 5.28 21.77 0.95
CA SER A 412 6.26 20.85 0.35
C SER A 412 5.87 20.47 -1.07
N GLU A 413 4.59 20.34 -1.34
CA GLU A 413 4.05 20.07 -2.65
C GLU A 413 4.21 21.28 -3.60
N ARG A 414 3.84 22.48 -3.17
CA ARG A 414 4.13 23.72 -3.92
C ARG A 414 5.62 23.86 -4.22
N LEU A 415 6.48 23.54 -3.25
CA LEU A 415 7.93 23.53 -3.45
C LEU A 415 8.35 22.47 -4.48
N GLY A 416 7.73 21.27 -4.44
CA GLY A 416 7.96 20.22 -5.42
C GLY A 416 7.60 20.64 -6.85
N HIS A 417 6.51 21.37 -7.02
CA HIS A 417 6.15 21.96 -8.31
C HIS A 417 7.13 23.06 -8.76
N LEU A 418 7.70 23.84 -7.82
CA LEU A 418 8.62 24.92 -8.13
C LEU A 418 10.04 24.44 -8.47
N ILE A 419 10.59 23.50 -7.71
CA ILE A 419 12.00 23.07 -7.83
C ILE A 419 12.17 21.68 -8.46
N GLY A 420 11.08 21.01 -8.76
CA GLY A 420 11.03 19.64 -9.29
C GLY A 420 11.00 18.58 -8.18
N PHE A 421 10.08 17.63 -8.31
CA PHE A 421 9.92 16.52 -7.34
C PHE A 421 11.15 15.64 -7.26
N ASP A 422 11.93 15.51 -8.34
CA ASP A 422 13.19 14.76 -8.35
C ASP A 422 14.20 15.31 -7.36
N ARG A 423 14.30 16.64 -7.26
CA ARG A 423 15.17 17.30 -6.28
C ARG A 423 14.65 17.16 -4.86
N VAL A 424 13.34 17.29 -4.67
CA VAL A 424 12.70 17.07 -3.35
C VAL A 424 12.89 15.61 -2.91
N GLY A 425 12.65 14.63 -3.79
CA GLY A 425 12.90 13.21 -3.53
C GLY A 425 14.36 12.92 -3.20
N ALA A 426 15.29 13.48 -3.97
CA ALA A 426 16.73 13.33 -3.72
C ALA A 426 17.15 13.93 -2.37
N LEU A 427 16.61 15.09 -2.00
CA LEU A 427 16.86 15.73 -0.69
C LEU A 427 16.27 14.90 0.46
N ALA A 428 15.04 14.42 0.30
CA ALA A 428 14.39 13.59 1.30
C ALA A 428 15.14 12.26 1.52
N ARG A 429 15.57 11.59 0.42
CA ARG A 429 16.40 10.39 0.50
C ARG A 429 17.75 10.67 1.15
N ARG A 430 18.44 11.74 0.76
CA ARG A 430 19.70 12.15 1.40
C ARG A 430 19.50 12.37 2.89
N ALA A 431 18.46 13.10 3.30
CA ALA A 431 18.16 13.29 4.70
C ALA A 431 17.88 11.98 5.43
N ALA A 432 17.08 11.08 4.83
CA ALA A 432 16.79 9.75 5.40
C ALA A 432 18.05 8.85 5.49
N TYR A 433 18.98 8.95 4.52
CA TYR A 433 20.21 8.13 4.47
C TYR A 433 21.37 8.75 5.25
N PHE A 434 21.39 10.06 5.49
CA PHE A 434 22.43 10.72 6.29
C PHE A 434 22.31 10.45 7.79
N ILE A 435 21.17 9.93 8.23
CA ILE A 435 20.95 9.58 9.63
C ILE A 435 21.55 8.17 9.85
N ARG A 436 22.87 8.15 10.00
CA ARG A 436 23.65 6.97 10.42
C ARG A 436 23.54 6.76 11.93
#